data_2d7cf0ecd8f376552820d79d645dbf4a
#
_entry.id   2d7cf0ecd8f376552820d79d645dbf4a
#
_cell.length_a   1.000
_cell.length_b   1.000
_cell.length_c   1.000
_cell.angle_alpha   90.00
_cell.angle_beta   90.00
_cell.angle_gamma   90.00
#
_symmetry.space_group_name_H-M   'P 1'
#
loop_
_entity.id
_entity.type
_entity.pdbx_description
1 polymer ?
#
loop_
_entity_poly.entity_id
_entity_poly.type
_entity_poly.pdbx_seq_one_letter_code
_entity_poly.pdbx_strand_id
1 'polypeptide(L)'
;MQEYMHYGQIANFKTNSNIEIEKIPYALNSKLKKSIVIKEAVEVEDRFHSRYNAKQKTYRYVINNSKHGTAIYRDLEYHMPIKLDVEKMKKAVKYFEGEHDFAAFKASGTSSKSSVRTIYKAEVLEDGERIKIELTRKWLFI
;
A
#
# COMPACT_ATOMS: atom_id res chain seq x y z
N MET A 1 11.30 7.83 11.59
CA MET A 1 11.33 6.89 10.42
C MET A 1 9.89 6.50 10.14
N GLN A 2 9.32 6.91 9.01
CA GLN A 2 7.96 6.50 8.66
C GLN A 2 7.99 5.02 8.25
N GLU A 3 7.37 4.16 9.05
CA GLU A 3 7.19 2.76 8.72
C GLU A 3 6.01 2.65 7.75
N TYR A 4 6.28 2.21 6.53
CA TYR A 4 5.24 1.94 5.55
C TYR A 4 4.79 0.49 5.71
N MET A 5 3.51 0.28 6.00
CA MET A 5 2.91 -1.05 6.01
C MET A 5 2.50 -1.50 4.62
N HIS A 6 2.91 -2.70 4.26
CA HIS A 6 2.53 -3.37 3.03
C HIS A 6 1.92 -4.75 3.33
N TYR A 7 0.65 -4.94 2.99
CA TYR A 7 -0.03 -6.23 3.21
C TYR A 7 0.37 -7.31 2.19
N GLY A 8 0.95 -6.93 1.06
CA GLY A 8 1.30 -7.84 -0.02
C GLY A 8 2.41 -7.27 -0.89
N GLN A 9 3.58 -7.04 -0.29
CA GLN A 9 4.76 -6.61 -1.04
C GLN A 9 5.39 -7.81 -1.73
N ILE A 10 5.73 -7.65 -3.00
CA ILE A 10 6.46 -8.65 -3.79
C ILE A 10 7.87 -8.14 -4.02
N ALA A 11 8.85 -8.99 -3.73
CA ALA A 11 10.25 -8.78 -4.07
C ALA A 11 10.75 -9.95 -4.91
N ASN A 12 11.72 -9.71 -5.78
CA ASN A 12 12.40 -10.78 -6.52
C ASN A 12 13.90 -10.69 -6.33
N PHE A 13 14.54 -11.83 -6.36
CA PHE A 13 16.00 -11.96 -6.30
C PHE A 13 16.42 -13.18 -7.13
N LYS A 14 17.70 -13.27 -7.49
CA LYS A 14 18.31 -14.43 -8.13
C LYS A 14 19.18 -15.15 -7.11
N THR A 15 19.15 -16.46 -7.15
CA THR A 15 19.97 -17.32 -6.28
C THR A 15 20.42 -18.56 -7.01
N ASN A 16 21.60 -19.06 -6.67
CA ASN A 16 22.13 -20.37 -7.09
C ASN A 16 22.01 -21.40 -5.96
N SER A 17 21.24 -21.12 -4.94
CA SER A 17 21.03 -22.02 -3.80
C SER A 17 20.16 -23.20 -4.21
N ASN A 18 20.52 -24.40 -3.76
CA ASN A 18 19.74 -25.63 -3.94
C ASN A 18 18.64 -25.81 -2.86
N ILE A 19 18.33 -24.74 -2.11
CA ILE A 19 17.26 -24.80 -1.10
C ILE A 19 15.90 -24.98 -1.80
N GLU A 20 15.09 -25.90 -1.30
CA GLU A 20 13.73 -26.09 -1.79
C GLU A 20 12.91 -24.81 -1.62
N ILE A 21 12.12 -24.44 -2.63
CA ILE A 21 11.36 -23.18 -2.69
C ILE A 21 10.49 -22.99 -1.44
N GLU A 22 9.84 -24.05 -0.99
CA GLU A 22 8.98 -24.06 0.19
C GLU A 22 9.73 -23.75 1.49
N LYS A 23 11.04 -23.98 1.54
CA LYS A 23 11.91 -23.69 2.69
C LYS A 23 12.44 -22.26 2.71
N ILE A 24 12.40 -21.55 1.58
CA ILE A 24 12.89 -20.17 1.45
C ILE A 24 12.22 -19.22 2.47
N PRO A 25 10.87 -19.22 2.63
CA PRO A 25 10.23 -18.36 3.62
C PRO A 25 10.74 -18.60 5.04
N TYR A 26 10.93 -19.85 5.43
CA TYR A 26 11.46 -20.21 6.77
C TYR A 26 12.90 -19.72 6.97
N ALA A 27 13.74 -19.94 5.97
CA ALA A 27 15.13 -19.50 5.99
C ALA A 27 15.24 -17.96 6.11
N LEU A 28 14.46 -17.23 5.32
CA LEU A 28 14.45 -15.77 5.36
C LEU A 28 13.86 -15.23 6.67
N ASN A 29 12.73 -15.77 7.11
CA ASN A 29 12.09 -15.34 8.36
C ASN A 29 12.95 -15.56 9.59
N SER A 30 13.85 -16.56 9.58
CA SER A 30 14.81 -16.78 10.67
C SER A 30 15.85 -15.67 10.81
N LYS A 31 16.06 -14.87 9.77
CA LYS A 31 17.08 -13.79 9.71
C LYS A 31 16.47 -12.39 9.68
N LEU A 32 15.22 -12.26 9.30
CA LEU A 32 14.54 -10.97 9.19
C LEU A 32 14.04 -10.48 10.55
N LYS A 33 13.90 -9.16 10.67
CA LYS A 33 13.25 -8.56 11.84
C LYS A 33 11.77 -9.01 11.87
N LYS A 34 11.20 -9.14 13.07
CA LYS A 34 9.80 -9.57 13.29
C LYS A 34 8.75 -8.68 12.59
N SER A 35 9.13 -7.47 12.20
CA SER A 35 8.28 -6.56 11.42
C SER A 35 8.16 -6.94 9.92
N ILE A 36 8.95 -7.91 9.46
CA ILE A 36 8.93 -8.40 8.07
C ILE A 36 8.69 -9.90 8.11
N VAL A 37 7.64 -10.35 7.44
CA VAL A 37 7.28 -11.77 7.35
C VAL A 37 7.12 -12.16 5.89
N ILE A 38 7.94 -13.11 5.44
CA ILE A 38 7.80 -13.75 4.13
C ILE A 38 6.74 -14.84 4.25
N LYS A 39 5.69 -14.72 3.45
CA LYS A 39 4.56 -15.66 3.47
C LYS A 39 4.72 -16.80 2.49
N GLU A 40 5.30 -16.48 1.34
CA GLU A 40 5.39 -17.41 0.21
C GLU A 40 6.62 -17.07 -0.62
N ALA A 41 7.18 -18.09 -1.27
CA ALA A 41 8.18 -17.97 -2.32
C ALA A 41 7.74 -18.79 -3.53
N VAL A 42 7.94 -18.25 -4.72
CA VAL A 42 7.63 -18.94 -5.99
C VAL A 42 8.77 -18.70 -6.97
N GLU A 43 9.03 -19.69 -7.81
CA GLU A 43 9.94 -19.53 -8.94
C GLU A 43 9.23 -18.80 -10.08
N VAL A 44 9.93 -17.90 -10.73
CA VAL A 44 9.40 -17.09 -11.82
C VAL A 44 10.42 -17.04 -12.96
N GLU A 45 9.98 -16.65 -14.15
CA GLU A 45 10.87 -16.45 -15.29
C GLU A 45 11.98 -15.43 -14.98
N ASP A 46 13.16 -15.63 -15.56
CA ASP A 46 14.33 -14.75 -15.36
C ASP A 46 14.10 -13.29 -15.69
N ARG A 47 13.18 -12.99 -16.61
CA ARG A 47 12.79 -11.63 -17.00
C ARG A 47 11.82 -10.98 -16.02
N PHE A 48 11.29 -11.72 -15.05
CA PHE A 48 10.33 -11.16 -14.10
C PHE A 48 11.01 -10.13 -13.19
N HIS A 49 10.33 -8.99 -13.01
CA HIS A 49 10.76 -7.96 -12.09
C HIS A 49 9.56 -7.39 -11.33
N SER A 50 9.49 -7.63 -10.03
CA SER A 50 8.35 -7.29 -9.18
C SER A 50 7.94 -5.81 -9.25
N ARG A 51 8.90 -4.91 -9.50
CA ARG A 51 8.66 -3.48 -9.64
C ARG A 51 8.26 -3.09 -11.05
N TYR A 52 8.95 -3.59 -12.08
CA TYR A 52 8.72 -3.20 -13.48
C TYR A 52 7.50 -3.89 -14.10
N ASN A 53 7.19 -5.11 -13.66
CA ASN A 53 6.02 -5.85 -14.13
C ASN A 53 4.73 -5.55 -13.36
N ALA A 54 4.79 -4.68 -12.33
CA ALA A 54 3.60 -4.26 -11.61
C ALA A 54 2.65 -3.50 -12.55
N LYS A 55 1.38 -3.93 -12.62
CA LYS A 55 0.36 -3.30 -13.48
C LYS A 55 -0.39 -2.19 -12.76
N GLN A 56 -0.61 -2.38 -11.47
CA GLN A 56 -1.36 -1.43 -10.63
C GLN A 56 -0.85 -1.43 -9.19
N LYS A 57 -1.14 -0.36 -8.47
CA LYS A 57 -0.93 -0.26 -7.02
C LYS A 57 -2.17 0.29 -6.35
N THR A 58 -2.55 -0.33 -5.25
CA THR A 58 -3.61 0.15 -4.36
C THR A 58 -2.98 0.70 -3.08
N TYR A 59 -3.37 1.91 -2.74
CA TYR A 59 -3.00 2.56 -1.49
C TYR A 59 -4.22 2.57 -0.59
N ARG A 60 -4.04 2.15 0.66
CA ARG A 60 -5.08 2.18 1.68
C ARG A 60 -4.67 3.14 2.78
N TYR A 61 -5.57 4.03 3.12
CA TYR A 61 -5.47 4.90 4.29
C TYR A 61 -6.56 4.49 5.29
N VAL A 62 -6.21 4.36 6.56
CA VAL A 62 -7.16 3.96 7.60
C VAL A 62 -7.33 5.10 8.59
N ILE A 63 -8.56 5.54 8.77
CA ILE A 63 -8.96 6.51 9.78
C ILE A 63 -9.72 5.77 10.86
N ASN A 64 -9.27 5.87 12.09
CA ASN A 64 -10.02 5.45 13.26
C ASN A 64 -10.91 6.63 13.70
N ASN A 65 -12.21 6.54 13.44
CA ASN A 65 -13.19 7.60 13.73
C ASN A 65 -13.96 7.35 15.04
N SER A 66 -13.32 6.67 15.97
CA SER A 66 -13.85 6.47 17.32
C SER A 66 -13.57 7.64 18.24
N LYS A 67 -14.36 7.76 19.31
CA LYS A 67 -14.17 8.78 20.34
C LYS A 67 -12.78 8.67 21.00
N HIS A 68 -12.31 7.45 21.22
CA HIS A 68 -11.01 7.16 21.82
C HIS A 68 -10.16 6.37 20.84
N GLY A 69 -8.89 6.75 20.71
CA GLY A 69 -7.94 6.04 19.88
C GLY A 69 -7.62 4.63 20.39
N THR A 70 -6.93 3.85 19.60
CA THR A 70 -6.45 2.51 19.98
C THR A 70 -4.94 2.51 20.19
N ALA A 71 -4.50 1.88 21.27
CA ALA A 71 -3.07 1.74 21.54
C ALA A 71 -2.41 0.72 20.60
N ILE A 72 -3.15 -0.32 20.16
CA ILE A 72 -2.61 -1.40 19.33
C ILE A 72 -2.31 -0.94 17.90
N TYR A 73 -3.18 -0.10 17.33
CA TYR A 73 -3.08 0.34 15.93
C TYR A 73 -2.65 1.80 15.79
N ARG A 74 -2.17 2.44 16.86
CA ARG A 74 -1.82 3.86 16.89
C ARG A 74 -0.87 4.33 15.76
N ASP A 75 0.04 3.46 15.35
CA ASP A 75 1.03 3.75 14.32
C ASP A 75 0.54 3.36 12.91
N LEU A 76 -0.65 2.77 12.81
CA LEU A 76 -1.22 2.18 11.59
C LEU A 76 -2.49 2.87 11.12
N GLU A 77 -3.12 3.66 11.99
CA GLU A 77 -4.39 4.34 11.76
C GLU A 77 -4.26 5.80 12.15
N TYR A 78 -4.88 6.68 11.37
CA TYR A 78 -5.02 8.08 11.78
C TYR A 78 -6.24 8.23 12.70
N HIS A 79 -6.03 8.60 13.95
CA HIS A 79 -7.13 8.83 14.88
C HIS A 79 -7.77 10.21 14.66
N MET A 80 -9.07 10.20 14.36
CA MET A 80 -9.91 11.39 14.19
C MET A 80 -11.14 11.25 15.07
N PRO A 81 -11.16 11.87 16.27
CA PRO A 81 -12.28 11.75 17.21
C PRO A 81 -13.53 12.53 16.79
N ILE A 82 -13.38 13.49 15.88
CA ILE A 82 -14.50 14.25 15.33
C ILE A 82 -15.21 13.38 14.30
N LYS A 83 -16.52 13.18 14.47
CA LYS A 83 -17.32 12.34 13.57
C LYS A 83 -17.27 12.88 12.14
N LEU A 84 -16.85 12.02 11.22
CA LEU A 84 -16.76 12.32 9.80
C LEU A 84 -18.08 11.97 9.08
N ASP A 85 -18.40 12.76 8.07
CA ASP A 85 -19.54 12.50 7.16
C ASP A 85 -19.06 11.55 6.05
N VAL A 86 -19.22 10.25 6.29
CA VAL A 86 -18.73 9.22 5.38
C VAL A 86 -19.43 9.25 4.03
N GLU A 87 -20.71 9.64 3.99
CA GLU A 87 -21.44 9.75 2.73
C GLU A 87 -20.90 10.89 1.85
N LYS A 88 -20.52 12.01 2.44
CA LYS A 88 -19.80 13.06 1.70
C LYS A 88 -18.42 12.60 1.27
N MET A 89 -17.70 11.84 2.10
CA MET A 89 -16.41 11.28 1.73
C MET A 89 -16.54 10.32 0.54
N LYS A 90 -17.55 9.41 0.53
CA LYS A 90 -17.82 8.50 -0.58
C LYS A 90 -18.10 9.25 -1.89
N LYS A 91 -18.79 10.38 -1.83
CA LYS A 91 -19.00 11.23 -3.01
C LYS A 91 -17.73 11.95 -3.43
N ALA A 92 -17.00 12.53 -2.48
CA ALA A 92 -15.81 13.31 -2.75
C ALA A 92 -14.65 12.46 -3.33
N VAL A 93 -14.48 11.21 -2.85
CA VAL A 93 -13.39 10.35 -3.31
C VAL A 93 -13.50 10.04 -4.81
N LYS A 94 -14.70 10.07 -5.38
CA LYS A 94 -14.93 9.82 -6.81
C LYS A 94 -14.30 10.88 -7.73
N TYR A 95 -14.08 12.08 -7.24
CA TYR A 95 -13.39 13.13 -8.01
C TYR A 95 -11.90 12.80 -8.25
N PHE A 96 -11.33 11.84 -7.53
CA PHE A 96 -9.96 11.36 -7.80
C PHE A 96 -9.89 10.36 -8.95
N GLU A 97 -11.01 9.76 -9.37
CA GLU A 97 -11.01 8.81 -10.49
C GLU A 97 -10.74 9.55 -11.82
N GLY A 98 -9.98 8.91 -12.70
CA GLY A 98 -9.53 9.51 -13.96
C GLY A 98 -8.06 9.94 -13.92
N GLU A 99 -7.67 10.74 -14.90
CA GLU A 99 -6.33 11.30 -15.02
C GLU A 99 -6.31 12.73 -14.48
N HIS A 100 -5.48 12.96 -13.48
CA HIS A 100 -5.36 14.26 -12.80
C HIS A 100 -3.90 14.60 -12.52
N ASP A 101 -3.63 15.89 -12.44
CA ASP A 101 -2.37 16.40 -11.91
C ASP A 101 -2.43 16.51 -10.38
N PHE A 102 -1.67 15.68 -9.71
CA PHE A 102 -1.55 15.65 -8.26
C PHE A 102 -0.37 16.48 -7.73
N ALA A 103 0.05 17.52 -8.43
CA ALA A 103 1.16 18.38 -8.00
C ALA A 103 0.96 18.95 -6.60
N ALA A 104 -0.28 19.37 -6.27
CA ALA A 104 -0.64 19.91 -4.96
C ALA A 104 -0.48 18.90 -3.80
N PHE A 105 -0.47 17.59 -4.10
CA PHE A 105 -0.29 16.51 -3.12
C PHE A 105 1.14 15.97 -3.09
N LYS A 106 2.05 16.55 -3.88
CA LYS A 106 3.42 16.09 -3.98
C LYS A 106 4.24 16.59 -2.79
N ALA A 107 4.91 15.66 -2.09
CA ALA A 107 5.84 16.02 -1.04
C ALA A 107 7.09 16.70 -1.63
N SER A 108 7.65 17.67 -0.92
CA SER A 108 8.92 18.32 -1.27
C SER A 108 10.05 17.28 -1.38
N GLY A 109 10.92 17.43 -2.36
CA GLY A 109 12.07 16.52 -2.57
C GLY A 109 11.75 15.19 -3.27
N THR A 110 10.54 15.03 -3.81
CA THR A 110 10.17 13.82 -4.58
C THR A 110 10.91 13.77 -5.91
N SER A 111 11.57 12.64 -6.22
CA SER A 111 12.30 12.41 -7.49
C SER A 111 11.40 12.14 -8.71
N SER A 112 10.07 12.09 -8.53
CA SER A 112 9.14 11.82 -9.63
C SER A 112 9.13 12.96 -10.64
N LYS A 113 9.37 12.65 -11.91
CA LYS A 113 9.39 13.61 -13.02
C LYS A 113 8.02 14.17 -13.38
N SER A 114 6.94 13.43 -13.12
CA SER A 114 5.57 13.84 -13.41
C SER A 114 4.69 13.72 -12.17
N SER A 115 3.73 14.64 -12.00
CA SER A 115 2.66 14.60 -10.98
C SER A 115 1.33 14.06 -11.51
N VAL A 116 1.22 13.89 -12.85
CA VAL A 116 0.02 13.33 -13.48
C VAL A 116 -0.11 11.85 -13.16
N ARG A 117 -1.28 11.43 -12.69
CA ARG A 117 -1.59 10.04 -12.35
C ARG A 117 -3.00 9.69 -12.78
N THR A 118 -3.17 8.44 -13.22
CA THR A 118 -4.50 7.88 -13.51
C THR A 118 -4.93 6.99 -12.35
N ILE A 119 -6.01 7.37 -11.69
CA ILE A 119 -6.68 6.59 -10.64
C ILE A 119 -7.83 5.82 -11.29
N TYR A 120 -7.81 4.49 -11.21
CA TYR A 120 -8.85 3.64 -11.77
C TYR A 120 -10.04 3.46 -10.85
N LYS A 121 -9.76 3.43 -9.56
CA LYS A 121 -10.76 3.19 -8.54
C LYS A 121 -10.41 3.98 -7.29
N ALA A 122 -11.37 4.71 -6.78
CA ALA A 122 -11.29 5.41 -5.52
C ALA A 122 -12.55 5.11 -4.70
N GLU A 123 -12.38 4.59 -3.49
CA GLU A 123 -13.51 4.21 -2.65
C GLU A 123 -13.25 4.48 -1.17
N VAL A 124 -14.36 4.68 -0.45
CA VAL A 124 -14.40 4.79 1.00
C VAL A 124 -15.23 3.64 1.53
N LEU A 125 -14.64 2.83 2.40
CA LEU A 125 -15.26 1.66 3.02
C LEU A 125 -15.37 1.89 4.51
N GLU A 126 -16.49 1.48 5.10
CA GLU A 126 -16.71 1.50 6.54
C GLU A 126 -16.49 0.10 7.12
N ASP A 127 -15.78 0.05 8.23
CA ASP A 127 -15.51 -1.18 8.98
C ASP A 127 -15.60 -0.85 10.48
N GLY A 128 -16.81 -0.86 11.00
CA GLY A 128 -17.12 -0.39 12.35
C GLY A 128 -16.76 1.09 12.51
N GLU A 129 -15.87 1.40 13.45
CA GLU A 129 -15.38 2.77 13.67
C GLU A 129 -14.21 3.15 12.75
N ARG A 130 -13.81 2.27 11.83
CA ARG A 130 -12.74 2.51 10.87
C ARG A 130 -13.29 2.91 9.52
N ILE A 131 -12.69 3.94 8.95
CA ILE A 131 -12.96 4.40 7.60
C ILE A 131 -11.71 4.12 6.78
N LYS A 132 -11.83 3.29 5.74
CA LYS A 132 -10.75 2.93 4.83
C LYS A 132 -10.91 3.69 3.53
N ILE A 133 -9.90 4.45 3.13
CA ILE A 133 -9.86 5.13 1.83
C ILE A 133 -8.90 4.33 0.95
N GLU A 134 -9.38 3.81 -0.17
CA GLU A 134 -8.59 3.04 -1.11
C GLU A 134 -8.49 3.73 -2.47
N LEU A 135 -7.26 3.87 -2.95
CA LEU A 135 -6.96 4.46 -4.25
C LEU A 135 -6.14 3.47 -5.06
N THR A 136 -6.70 2.98 -6.17
CA THR A 136 -6.01 2.09 -7.11
C THR A 136 -5.60 2.87 -8.34
N ARG A 137 -4.29 2.90 -8.61
CA ARG A 137 -3.74 3.59 -9.77
C ARG A 137 -3.00 2.67 -10.71
N LYS A 138 -2.91 3.06 -11.98
CA LYS A 138 -2.00 2.45 -12.95
C LYS A 138 -0.56 2.62 -12.47
N TRP A 139 0.20 1.55 -12.50
CA TRP A 139 1.63 1.61 -12.27
C TRP A 139 2.32 1.59 -13.63
N LEU A 140 2.79 2.77 -14.06
CA LEU A 140 3.66 2.89 -15.22
C LEU A 140 5.05 3.20 -14.70
N PHE A 141 5.98 2.32 -15.01
CA PHE A 141 7.39 2.64 -14.95
C PHE A 141 7.77 3.36 -16.25
N ILE A 142 8.12 4.63 -16.14
CA ILE A 142 8.80 5.38 -17.17
C ILE A 142 10.28 5.43 -16.80
#